data_23a6d035f26eaa895563fa34dc08c344
#
_entry.id   23a6d035f26eaa895563fa34dc08c344
#
_cell.length_a   1.000
_cell.length_b   1.000
_cell.length_c   1.000
_cell.angle_alpha   90.00
_cell.angle_beta   90.00
_cell.angle_gamma   90.00
#
_symmetry.space_group_name_H-M   'P 1'
#
loop_
_entity.id
_entity.type
_entity.pdbx_description
1 polymer ?
#
loop_
_entity_poly.entity_id
_entity_poly.type
_entity_poly.pdbx_seq_one_letter_code
_entity_poly.pdbx_strand_id
1 'polypeptide(L)'
;MYKTILIPVGGKNGLERAKTAMAHARAMTCESFVLLHIFEPLPQIVGGEAHAELLAEQKAAGQTLLNSLLAASGLPGERVRCRVEEGTTAETIIRVAHEENADLIVMFTDGRDGLQDLLLGSVTERVLRNTDTALLAIRR
;
A
#
# COMPACT_ATOMS: atom_id res chain seq x y z
N MET A 1 3.28 3.34 -21.25
CA MET A 1 2.31 3.94 -20.30
C MET A 1 1.69 2.86 -19.43
N TYR A 2 1.63 3.09 -18.14
CA TYR A 2 0.93 2.19 -17.23
C TYR A 2 -0.57 2.50 -17.22
N LYS A 3 -1.38 1.48 -17.03
CA LYS A 3 -2.83 1.67 -16.87
C LYS A 3 -3.18 1.94 -15.42
N THR A 4 -2.73 1.08 -14.54
CA THR A 4 -3.04 1.19 -13.11
C THR A 4 -1.78 0.95 -12.27
N ILE A 5 -1.46 1.93 -11.45
CA ILE A 5 -0.35 1.83 -10.50
C ILE A 5 -0.92 1.63 -9.10
N LEU A 6 -0.49 0.55 -8.43
CA LEU A 6 -0.85 0.27 -7.05
C LEU A 6 0.24 0.80 -6.10
N ILE A 7 -0.16 1.56 -5.11
CA ILE A 7 0.75 2.13 -4.11
C ILE A 7 0.29 1.68 -2.72
N PRO A 8 0.96 0.68 -2.13
CA PRO A 8 0.70 0.31 -0.74
C PRO A 8 1.18 1.40 0.21
N VAL A 9 0.39 1.68 1.24
CA VAL A 9 0.65 2.71 2.24
C VAL A 9 0.58 2.08 3.63
N GLY A 10 1.64 2.17 4.38
CA GLY A 10 1.64 1.63 5.74
C GLY A 10 3.03 1.50 6.34
N GLY A 11 3.06 0.95 7.56
CA GLY A 11 4.29 0.72 8.29
C GLY A 11 4.82 1.95 9.03
N LYS A 12 5.95 1.76 9.68
CA LYS A 12 6.64 2.82 10.40
C LYS A 12 7.09 3.91 9.40
N ASN A 13 6.76 5.15 9.70
CA ASN A 13 6.98 6.29 8.79
C ASN A 13 6.22 6.14 7.46
N GLY A 14 5.14 5.39 7.46
CA GLY A 14 4.37 5.07 6.25
C GLY A 14 3.89 6.29 5.49
N LEU A 15 3.54 7.37 6.19
CA LEU A 15 3.09 8.61 5.57
C LEU A 15 4.18 9.25 4.70
N GLU A 16 5.38 9.42 5.24
CA GLU A 16 6.49 10.04 4.50
C GLU A 16 6.97 9.16 3.35
N ARG A 17 7.02 7.87 3.58
CA ARG A 17 7.38 6.89 2.54
C ARG A 17 6.37 6.85 1.42
N ALA A 18 5.09 6.90 1.77
CA ALA A 18 4.02 6.95 0.80
C ALA A 18 4.10 8.21 -0.05
N LYS A 19 4.39 9.36 0.55
CA LYS A 19 4.58 10.61 -0.20
C LYS A 19 5.70 10.48 -1.24
N THR A 20 6.81 9.85 -0.86
CA THR A 20 7.92 9.62 -1.78
C THR A 20 7.51 8.66 -2.91
N ALA A 21 6.83 7.57 -2.59
CA ALA A 21 6.33 6.62 -3.59
C ALA A 21 5.34 7.30 -4.55
N MET A 22 4.46 8.13 -4.01
CA MET A 22 3.50 8.87 -4.82
C MET A 22 4.17 9.90 -5.73
N ALA A 23 5.24 10.53 -5.27
CA ALA A 23 6.00 11.46 -6.10
C ALA A 23 6.63 10.75 -7.30
N HIS A 24 7.17 9.55 -7.09
CA HIS A 24 7.66 8.73 -8.19
C HIS A 24 6.54 8.30 -9.14
N ALA A 25 5.44 7.83 -8.58
CA ALA A 25 4.29 7.41 -9.38
C ALA A 25 3.69 8.55 -10.19
N ARG A 26 3.62 9.73 -9.60
CA ARG A 26 3.12 10.94 -10.27
C ARG A 26 3.96 11.34 -11.49
N ALA A 27 5.26 11.07 -11.43
CA ALA A 27 6.15 11.34 -12.56
C ALA A 27 5.97 10.36 -13.73
N MET A 28 5.25 9.27 -13.50
CA MET A 28 4.99 8.27 -14.52
C MET A 28 3.69 8.56 -15.25
N THR A 29 3.65 8.24 -16.54
CA THR A 29 2.41 8.32 -17.29
C THR A 29 1.50 7.16 -16.90
N CYS A 30 0.34 7.47 -16.33
CA CYS A 30 -0.58 6.48 -15.82
C CYS A 30 -2.04 6.94 -15.93
N GLU A 31 -2.94 6.02 -16.18
CA GLU A 31 -4.37 6.32 -16.28
C GLU A 31 -5.05 6.38 -14.91
N SER A 32 -4.70 5.47 -14.01
CA SER A 32 -5.30 5.40 -12.68
C SER A 32 -4.33 4.93 -11.62
N PHE A 33 -4.63 5.30 -10.38
CA PHE A 33 -3.85 4.92 -9.21
C PHE A 33 -4.75 4.24 -8.19
N VAL A 34 -4.19 3.29 -7.45
CA VAL A 34 -4.86 2.66 -6.31
C VAL A 34 -3.98 2.86 -5.09
N LEU A 35 -4.48 3.59 -4.10
CA LEU A 35 -3.82 3.72 -2.81
C LEU A 35 -4.40 2.64 -1.90
N LEU A 36 -3.54 1.80 -1.36
CA LEU A 36 -3.93 0.65 -0.56
C LEU A 36 -3.36 0.75 0.84
N HIS A 37 -4.23 0.73 1.84
CA HIS A 37 -3.84 0.58 3.24
C HIS A 37 -4.29 -0.78 3.74
N ILE A 38 -3.38 -1.50 4.41
CA ILE A 38 -3.64 -2.83 4.93
C ILE A 38 -3.43 -2.80 6.44
N PHE A 39 -4.37 -3.36 7.18
CA PHE A 39 -4.21 -3.60 8.60
C PHE A 39 -4.22 -5.11 8.87
N GLU A 40 -3.47 -5.52 9.88
CA GLU A 40 -3.38 -6.93 10.23
C GLU A 40 -4.70 -7.50 10.71
N PRO A 41 -4.95 -8.80 10.50
CA PRO A 41 -6.17 -9.43 10.97
C PRO A 41 -6.38 -9.22 12.47
N LEU A 42 -7.60 -8.87 12.85
CA LEU A 42 -7.96 -8.65 14.25
C LEU A 42 -7.96 -9.97 15.02
N PRO A 43 -7.60 -9.94 16.31
CA PRO A 43 -7.62 -11.15 17.13
C PRO A 43 -8.99 -11.82 17.16
N GLN A 44 -9.01 -13.13 16.95
CA GLN A 44 -10.23 -13.94 16.95
C GLN A 44 -10.90 -14.03 18.32
N ILE A 45 -10.17 -13.71 19.40
CA ILE A 45 -10.67 -13.72 20.76
C ILE A 45 -11.66 -12.58 21.02
N VAL A 46 -11.66 -11.56 20.18
CA VAL A 46 -12.62 -10.47 20.23
C VAL A 46 -13.73 -10.79 19.25
N GLY A 47 -14.86 -11.31 19.76
CA GLY A 47 -15.98 -11.72 18.90
C GLY A 47 -17.15 -10.73 18.95
N GLY A 48 -18.17 -11.00 18.11
CA GLY A 48 -19.44 -10.28 18.13
C GLY A 48 -19.35 -8.80 17.77
N GLU A 49 -20.12 -7.98 18.50
CA GLU A 49 -20.20 -6.54 18.24
C GLU A 49 -18.87 -5.82 18.46
N ALA A 50 -18.09 -6.24 19.46
CA ALA A 50 -16.79 -5.65 19.73
C ALA A 50 -15.83 -5.83 18.55
N HIS A 51 -15.86 -6.99 17.91
CA HIS A 51 -15.06 -7.24 16.70
C HIS A 51 -15.53 -6.35 15.54
N ALA A 52 -16.85 -6.25 15.34
CA ALA A 52 -17.43 -5.43 14.28
C ALA A 52 -17.08 -3.94 14.47
N GLU A 53 -17.13 -3.45 15.71
CA GLU A 53 -16.76 -2.06 16.04
C GLU A 53 -15.28 -1.81 15.75
N LEU A 54 -14.41 -2.72 16.18
CA LEU A 54 -12.97 -2.59 15.97
C LEU A 54 -12.62 -2.63 14.49
N LEU A 55 -13.27 -3.50 13.73
CA LEU A 55 -13.11 -3.57 12.29
C LEU A 55 -13.52 -2.26 11.61
N ALA A 56 -14.65 -1.70 12.02
CA ALA A 56 -15.14 -0.43 11.50
C ALA A 56 -14.17 0.72 11.81
N GLU A 57 -13.60 0.74 13.02
CA GLU A 57 -12.62 1.73 13.44
C GLU A 57 -11.34 1.64 12.58
N GLN A 58 -10.84 0.43 12.33
CA GLN A 58 -9.66 0.21 11.50
C GLN A 58 -9.89 0.67 10.06
N LYS A 59 -11.04 0.35 9.51
CA LYS A 59 -11.40 0.77 8.16
C LYS A 59 -11.52 2.30 8.06
N ALA A 60 -12.16 2.93 9.04
CA ALA A 60 -12.32 4.38 9.08
C ALA A 60 -10.96 5.09 9.23
N ALA A 61 -10.09 4.59 10.10
CA ALA A 61 -8.75 5.14 10.28
C ALA A 61 -7.91 5.02 9.01
N GLY A 62 -7.98 3.89 8.34
CA GLY A 62 -7.30 3.67 7.06
C GLY A 62 -7.80 4.61 5.97
N GLN A 63 -9.11 4.78 5.88
CA GLN A 63 -9.70 5.68 4.89
C GLN A 63 -9.29 7.14 5.14
N THR A 64 -9.27 7.56 6.41
CA THR A 64 -8.80 8.91 6.77
C THR A 64 -7.34 9.12 6.37
N LEU A 65 -6.50 8.12 6.62
CA LEU A 65 -5.10 8.16 6.22
C LEU A 65 -4.95 8.33 4.71
N LEU A 66 -5.65 7.52 3.94
CA LEU A 66 -5.58 7.57 2.48
C LEU A 66 -6.13 8.89 1.92
N ASN A 67 -7.20 9.40 2.50
CA ASN A 67 -7.76 10.69 2.10
C ASN A 67 -6.77 11.83 2.35
N SER A 68 -6.08 11.80 3.49
CA SER A 68 -5.06 12.80 3.82
C SER A 68 -3.87 12.74 2.84
N LEU A 69 -3.45 11.55 2.49
CA LEU A 69 -2.38 11.34 1.51
C LEU A 69 -2.79 11.86 0.13
N LEU A 70 -3.98 11.53 -0.30
CA LEU A 70 -4.51 11.97 -1.58
C LEU A 70 -4.52 13.51 -1.66
N ALA A 71 -5.02 14.17 -0.61
CA ALA A 71 -5.06 15.63 -0.55
C ALA A 71 -3.66 16.25 -0.64
N ALA A 72 -2.66 15.62 -0.04
CA ALA A 72 -1.28 16.12 -0.03
C ALA A 72 -0.48 15.75 -1.29
N SER A 73 -0.95 14.79 -2.08
CA SER A 73 -0.18 14.21 -3.19
C SER A 73 -0.16 15.03 -4.47
N GLY A 74 -1.17 15.85 -4.69
CA GLY A 74 -1.37 16.52 -5.97
C GLY A 74 -1.84 15.59 -7.09
N LEU A 75 -2.18 14.34 -6.78
CA LEU A 75 -2.77 13.43 -7.75
C LEU A 75 -4.22 13.83 -8.05
N PRO A 76 -4.68 13.67 -9.29
CA PRO A 76 -6.07 13.97 -9.62
C PRO A 76 -7.00 12.95 -8.97
N GLY A 77 -7.92 13.44 -8.12
CA GLY A 77 -8.80 12.58 -7.32
C GLY A 77 -9.66 11.63 -8.15
N GLU A 78 -10.10 12.05 -9.32
CA GLU A 78 -10.90 11.24 -10.22
C GLU A 78 -10.15 10.03 -10.79
N ARG A 79 -8.82 10.02 -10.69
CA ARG A 79 -7.98 8.90 -11.14
C ARG A 79 -7.50 8.02 -10.01
N VAL A 80 -7.87 8.32 -8.77
CA VAL A 80 -7.37 7.62 -7.60
C VAL A 80 -8.50 6.87 -6.90
N ARG A 81 -8.31 5.58 -6.70
CA ARG A 81 -9.17 4.77 -5.84
C ARG A 81 -8.41 4.48 -4.55
N CYS A 82 -9.11 4.56 -3.45
CA CYS A 82 -8.57 4.23 -2.13
C CYS A 82 -9.18 2.91 -1.66
N ARG A 83 -8.34 1.99 -1.21
CA ARG A 83 -8.79 0.71 -0.65
C ARG A 83 -8.16 0.49 0.72
N VAL A 84 -8.98 0.05 1.66
CA VAL A 84 -8.56 -0.38 2.98
C VAL A 84 -8.90 -1.86 3.11
N GLU A 85 -7.90 -2.70 3.36
CA GLU A 85 -8.05 -4.15 3.40
C GLU A 85 -7.50 -4.72 4.69
N GLU A 86 -8.12 -5.79 5.16
CA GLU A 86 -7.63 -6.59 6.27
C GLU A 86 -6.86 -7.77 5.71
N GLY A 87 -5.68 -8.05 6.24
CA GLY A 87 -4.93 -9.23 5.81
C GLY A 87 -3.45 -9.16 6.08
N THR A 88 -2.75 -10.18 5.65
CA THR A 88 -1.30 -10.23 5.67
C THR A 88 -0.77 -9.34 4.55
N THR A 89 0.20 -8.49 4.88
CA THR A 89 0.57 -7.37 4.00
C THR A 89 0.97 -7.80 2.59
N ALA A 90 1.94 -8.69 2.46
CA ALA A 90 2.44 -9.08 1.13
C ALA A 90 1.37 -9.77 0.28
N GLU A 91 0.66 -10.74 0.85
CA GLU A 91 -0.39 -11.48 0.16
C GLU A 91 -1.54 -10.57 -0.26
N THR A 92 -1.89 -9.60 0.58
CA THR A 92 -2.95 -8.64 0.29
C THR A 92 -2.54 -7.70 -0.84
N ILE A 93 -1.30 -7.24 -0.86
CA ILE A 93 -0.78 -6.41 -1.97
C ILE A 93 -0.91 -7.17 -3.30
N ILE A 94 -0.49 -8.42 -3.32
CA ILE A 94 -0.53 -9.24 -4.54
C ILE A 94 -1.98 -9.47 -4.99
N ARG A 95 -2.86 -9.78 -4.05
CA ARG A 95 -4.29 -9.99 -4.33
C ARG A 95 -4.94 -8.74 -4.91
N VAL A 96 -4.72 -7.60 -4.27
CA VAL A 96 -5.31 -6.33 -4.71
C VAL A 96 -4.76 -5.91 -6.06
N ALA A 97 -3.46 -6.09 -6.29
CA ALA A 97 -2.85 -5.83 -7.59
C ALA A 97 -3.55 -6.62 -8.69
N HIS A 98 -3.87 -7.87 -8.42
CA HIS A 98 -4.59 -8.74 -9.35
C HIS A 98 -6.04 -8.27 -9.56
N GLU A 99 -6.75 -8.00 -8.48
CA GLU A 99 -8.15 -7.54 -8.54
C GLU A 99 -8.29 -6.22 -9.29
N GLU A 100 -7.34 -5.32 -9.13
CA GLU A 100 -7.35 -4.01 -9.76
C GLU A 100 -6.71 -4.01 -11.15
N ASN A 101 -6.22 -5.14 -11.61
CA ASN A 101 -5.46 -5.26 -12.86
C ASN A 101 -4.29 -4.26 -12.92
N ALA A 102 -3.60 -4.10 -11.79
CA ALA A 102 -2.44 -3.22 -11.72
C ALA A 102 -1.31 -3.77 -12.58
N ASP A 103 -0.68 -2.91 -13.34
CA ASP A 103 0.47 -3.27 -14.16
C ASP A 103 1.80 -2.76 -13.59
N LEU A 104 1.73 -2.02 -12.49
CA LEU A 104 2.90 -1.62 -11.73
C LEU A 104 2.54 -1.49 -10.25
N ILE A 105 3.39 -2.02 -9.38
CA ILE A 105 3.34 -1.78 -7.93
C ILE A 105 4.52 -0.87 -7.59
N VAL A 106 4.26 0.24 -6.91
CA VAL A 106 5.30 1.16 -6.42
C VAL A 106 5.28 1.08 -4.91
N MET A 107 6.36 0.58 -4.32
CA MET A 107 6.41 0.44 -2.86
C MET A 107 7.79 0.80 -2.31
N PHE A 108 7.81 1.09 -1.03
CA PHE A 108 9.01 1.46 -0.32
C PHE A 108 9.65 0.23 0.32
N THR A 109 10.97 0.11 0.21
CA THR A 109 11.68 -0.97 0.89
C THR A 109 12.00 -0.55 2.32
N ASP A 110 11.72 -1.44 3.27
CA ASP A 110 12.14 -1.27 4.65
C ASP A 110 13.54 -1.83 4.84
N GLY A 111 14.55 -1.00 4.62
CA GLY A 111 15.90 -1.36 5.00
C GLY A 111 16.03 -1.39 6.54
N ARG A 112 16.63 -2.45 7.09
CA ARG A 112 16.97 -2.50 8.52
C ARG A 112 18.30 -1.83 8.75
N ASP A 113 18.45 -1.20 9.94
CA ASP A 113 19.67 -0.51 10.30
C ASP A 113 20.91 -1.41 10.20
N GLY A 114 21.96 -0.93 9.56
CA GLY A 114 23.28 -1.53 9.51
C GLY A 114 23.56 -2.51 8.37
N LEU A 115 22.55 -3.17 7.81
CA LEU A 115 22.72 -4.11 6.69
C LEU A 115 21.83 -3.73 5.50
N GLN A 116 21.40 -2.52 5.49
CA GLN A 116 20.32 -2.00 4.65
C GLN A 116 20.63 -1.99 3.16
N ASP A 117 21.91 -1.84 2.83
CA ASP A 117 22.33 -1.70 1.44
C ASP A 117 22.24 -3.03 0.65
N LEU A 118 22.09 -4.14 1.38
CA LEU A 118 22.10 -5.46 0.79
C LEU A 118 20.76 -6.21 0.89
N LEU A 119 19.83 -5.71 1.71
CA LEU A 119 18.58 -6.44 1.97
C LEU A 119 17.36 -5.61 1.61
N LEU A 120 16.48 -6.20 0.84
CA LEU A 120 15.11 -5.71 0.69
C LEU A 120 14.35 -5.99 1.99
N GLY A 121 13.37 -5.15 2.32
CA GLY A 121 12.48 -5.45 3.43
C GLY A 121 11.70 -6.73 3.18
N SER A 122 11.30 -7.41 4.26
CA SER A 122 10.62 -8.71 4.17
C SER A 122 9.36 -8.68 3.32
N VAL A 123 8.57 -7.62 3.43
CA VAL A 123 7.33 -7.46 2.63
C VAL A 123 7.67 -7.29 1.16
N THR A 124 8.62 -6.41 0.84
CA THR A 124 9.03 -6.16 -0.55
C THR A 124 9.57 -7.41 -1.20
N GLU A 125 10.43 -8.15 -0.49
CA GLU A 125 10.99 -9.41 -0.99
C GLU A 125 9.88 -10.43 -1.27
N ARG A 126 8.93 -10.54 -0.36
CA ARG A 126 7.82 -11.49 -0.51
C ARG A 126 6.91 -11.14 -1.68
N VAL A 127 6.63 -9.86 -1.87
CA VAL A 127 5.86 -9.38 -3.03
C VAL A 127 6.65 -9.68 -4.30
N LEU A 128 7.93 -9.34 -4.35
CA LEU A 128 8.76 -9.55 -5.54
C LEU A 128 8.81 -11.02 -5.96
N ARG A 129 8.90 -11.94 -4.99
CA ARG A 129 8.98 -13.38 -5.28
C ARG A 129 7.68 -13.98 -5.79
N ASN A 130 6.55 -13.40 -5.45
CA ASN A 130 5.24 -14.03 -5.67
C ASN A 130 4.31 -13.25 -6.61
N THR A 131 4.71 -12.08 -7.08
CA THR A 131 3.87 -11.28 -7.96
C THR A 131 4.25 -11.46 -9.43
N ASP A 132 3.26 -11.40 -10.29
CA ASP A 132 3.45 -11.32 -11.74
C ASP A 132 3.49 -9.86 -12.22
N THR A 133 3.18 -8.94 -11.33
CA THR A 133 3.12 -7.51 -11.64
C THR A 133 4.51 -6.88 -11.52
N ALA A 134 4.84 -5.98 -12.44
CA ALA A 134 6.08 -5.21 -12.35
C ALA A 134 6.13 -4.46 -11.01
N LEU A 135 7.30 -4.39 -10.41
CA LEU A 135 7.51 -3.78 -9.10
C LEU A 135 8.64 -2.75 -9.16
N LEU A 136 8.32 -1.53 -8.76
CA LEU A 136 9.31 -0.51 -8.51
C LEU A 136 9.51 -0.39 -7.00
N ALA A 137 10.68 -0.78 -6.54
CA ALA A 137 11.04 -0.69 -5.12
C ALA A 137 11.88 0.56 -4.89
N ILE A 138 11.39 1.43 -4.03
CA ILE A 138 12.08 2.68 -3.71
C ILE A 138 12.85 2.51 -2.41
N ARG A 139 14.11 2.81 -2.45
CA ARG A 139 14.99 2.81 -1.28
C ARG A 139 15.13 4.25 -0.82
N ARG A 140 14.66 4.51 0.39
CA ARG A 140 14.79 5.83 1.06
C ARG A 140 14.64 7.06 0.18
#